data_a0d6ee83317abf30e2d35274ac0d6996
#
_entry.id   a0d6ee83317abf30e2d35274ac0d6996
#
_cell.length_a   1.000
_cell.length_b   1.000
_cell.length_c   1.000
_cell.angle_alpha   90.00
_cell.angle_beta   90.00
_cell.angle_gamma   90.00
#
_symmetry.space_group_name_H-M   'P 1'
#
loop_
_entity.id
_entity.type
_entity.pdbx_description
1 polymer ?
#
loop_
_entity_poly.entity_id
_entity_poly.type
_entity_poly.pdbx_seq_one_letter_code
_entity_poly.pdbx_strand_id
1 'polypeptide(L)'
;MRSLFADWKLVLAMAGAAIAAIAMIAYAFFRPAEEPEDAERRRRLHLNQIGRIAEGQVVELAEHPAEPFDDRKKLFASRARPLVDARPRHLVTYSYAISGVTYHTAQDITGLEGQIRFERLVAGQPASVKYDPSNPSDSILVADDWSGLR
;
A
#
# COMPACT_ATOMS: atom_id res chain seq x y z
N MET A 1 -50.56 6.95 36.17
CA MET A 1 -50.09 7.85 35.08
C MET A 1 -48.59 8.06 35.02
N ARG A 2 -47.74 7.52 35.94
CA ARG A 2 -46.28 7.70 35.95
C ARG A 2 -45.51 6.72 35.04
N SER A 3 -46.05 5.59 34.67
CA SER A 3 -45.39 4.55 33.86
C SER A 3 -45.28 4.94 32.40
N LEU A 4 -46.26 5.56 31.78
CA LEU A 4 -46.26 5.92 30.37
C LEU A 4 -45.18 6.90 29.96
N PHE A 5 -44.75 7.83 30.86
CA PHE A 5 -43.68 8.76 30.58
C PHE A 5 -42.26 8.17 30.76
N ALA A 6 -42.14 7.11 31.57
CA ALA A 6 -40.88 6.38 31.71
C ALA A 6 -40.62 5.54 30.47
N ASP A 7 -41.66 4.87 29.94
CA ASP A 7 -41.59 4.00 28.73
C ASP A 7 -41.26 4.82 27.48
N TRP A 8 -41.82 6.03 27.35
CA TRP A 8 -41.49 6.95 26.25
C TRP A 8 -39.99 7.35 26.22
N LYS A 9 -39.40 7.66 27.38
CA LYS A 9 -37.98 8.00 27.48
C LYS A 9 -37.08 6.81 27.12
N LEU A 10 -37.47 5.61 27.52
CA LEU A 10 -36.78 4.38 27.16
C LEU A 10 -36.89 4.12 25.68
N VAL A 11 -38.05 4.29 25.07
CA VAL A 11 -38.24 4.12 23.63
C VAL A 11 -37.39 5.12 22.84
N LEU A 12 -37.32 6.37 23.25
CA LEU A 12 -36.46 7.39 22.63
C LEU A 12 -34.98 7.06 22.78
N ALA A 13 -34.56 6.58 23.95
CA ALA A 13 -33.16 6.18 24.15
C ALA A 13 -32.78 5.00 23.30
N MET A 14 -33.64 4.00 23.19
CA MET A 14 -33.41 2.84 22.30
C MET A 14 -33.39 3.23 20.82
N ALA A 15 -34.31 4.09 20.39
CA ALA A 15 -34.34 4.60 19.02
C ALA A 15 -33.05 5.40 18.70
N GLY A 16 -32.59 6.25 19.62
CA GLY A 16 -31.34 6.98 19.48
C GLY A 16 -30.12 6.07 19.39
N ALA A 17 -30.05 5.04 20.23
CA ALA A 17 -28.98 4.05 20.19
C ALA A 17 -28.99 3.24 18.88
N ALA A 18 -30.16 2.87 18.39
CA ALA A 18 -30.30 2.16 17.12
C ALA A 18 -29.84 3.02 15.92
N ILE A 19 -30.22 4.29 15.89
CA ILE A 19 -29.79 5.25 14.86
C ILE A 19 -28.25 5.44 14.91
N ALA A 20 -27.67 5.59 16.11
CA ALA A 20 -26.23 5.73 16.26
C ALA A 20 -25.49 4.46 15.81
N ALA A 21 -26.01 3.27 16.12
CA ALA A 21 -25.43 2.01 15.66
C ALA A 21 -25.49 1.88 14.11
N ILE A 22 -26.63 2.22 13.52
CA ILE A 22 -26.79 2.21 12.05
C ILE A 22 -25.85 3.22 11.39
N ALA A 23 -25.72 4.42 11.96
CA ALA A 23 -24.81 5.45 11.44
C ALA A 23 -23.35 5.00 11.55
N MET A 24 -22.96 4.33 12.64
CA MET A 24 -21.61 3.80 12.84
C MET A 24 -21.30 2.66 11.85
N ILE A 25 -22.26 1.76 11.63
CA ILE A 25 -22.15 0.70 10.64
C ILE A 25 -22.07 1.29 9.23
N ALA A 26 -22.95 2.24 8.89
CA ALA A 26 -22.90 2.94 7.62
C ALA A 26 -21.56 3.64 7.42
N TYR A 27 -21.06 4.36 8.41
CA TYR A 27 -19.74 5.01 8.36
C TYR A 27 -18.60 3.99 8.13
N ALA A 28 -18.63 2.84 8.78
CA ALA A 28 -17.64 1.78 8.59
C ALA A 28 -17.71 1.18 7.17
N PHE A 29 -18.91 1.02 6.61
CA PHE A 29 -19.11 0.50 5.24
C PHE A 29 -18.84 1.53 4.14
N PHE A 30 -19.11 2.81 4.41
CA PHE A 30 -18.89 3.89 3.44
C PHE A 30 -17.52 4.55 3.56
N ARG A 31 -16.70 4.13 4.53
CA ARG A 31 -15.32 4.60 4.60
C ARG A 31 -14.61 4.15 3.32
N PRO A 32 -14.14 5.09 2.47
CA PRO A 32 -13.40 4.71 1.28
C PRO A 32 -12.19 3.89 1.75
N ALA A 33 -12.09 2.65 1.26
CA ALA A 33 -10.87 1.88 1.47
C ALA A 33 -9.74 2.70 0.84
N GLU A 34 -8.69 2.99 1.60
CA GLU A 34 -7.50 3.62 1.05
C GLU A 34 -7.05 2.85 -0.17
N GLU A 35 -6.85 3.53 -1.28
CA GLU A 35 -6.30 2.89 -2.47
C GLU A 35 -4.89 2.40 -2.12
N PRO A 36 -4.56 1.16 -2.49
CA PRO A 36 -3.22 0.60 -2.19
C PRO A 36 -2.09 1.49 -2.70
N GLU A 37 -2.32 2.21 -3.80
CA GLU A 37 -1.37 3.15 -4.38
C GLU A 37 -1.12 4.37 -3.47
N ASP A 38 -2.15 4.90 -2.83
CA ASP A 38 -2.00 6.03 -1.90
C ASP A 38 -1.28 5.62 -0.62
N ALA A 39 -1.50 4.41 -0.14
CA ALA A 39 -0.80 3.87 1.02
C ALA A 39 0.70 3.68 0.70
N GLU A 40 1.02 3.12 -0.46
CA GLU A 40 2.40 2.93 -0.90
C GLU A 40 3.10 4.28 -1.16
N ARG A 41 2.39 5.23 -1.76
CA ARG A 41 2.92 6.59 -1.97
C ARG A 41 3.27 7.27 -0.64
N ARG A 42 2.42 7.15 0.38
CA ARG A 42 2.69 7.68 1.72
C ARG A 42 3.88 6.98 2.37
N ARG A 43 3.98 5.65 2.26
CA ARG A 43 5.11 4.87 2.74
C ARG A 43 6.41 5.37 2.11
N ARG A 44 6.45 5.55 0.79
CA ARG A 44 7.62 6.09 0.07
C ARG A 44 7.99 7.49 0.53
N LEU A 45 7.01 8.37 0.68
CA LEU A 45 7.25 9.74 1.17
C LEU A 45 7.83 9.72 2.59
N HIS A 46 7.30 8.89 3.46
CA HIS A 46 7.78 8.72 4.82
C HIS A 46 9.24 8.22 4.85
N LEU A 47 9.53 7.13 4.15
CA LEU A 47 10.89 6.59 4.03
C LEU A 47 11.85 7.59 3.37
N ASN A 48 11.36 8.40 2.47
CA ASN A 48 12.18 9.44 1.85
C ASN A 48 12.62 10.51 2.85
N GLN A 49 11.81 10.80 3.87
CA GLN A 49 12.08 11.81 4.91
C GLN A 49 12.95 11.27 6.04
N ILE A 50 12.64 10.07 6.57
CA ILE A 50 13.29 9.52 7.76
C ILE A 50 14.34 8.45 7.45
N GLY A 51 14.28 7.85 6.25
CA GLY A 51 15.09 6.70 5.89
C GLY A 51 16.59 7.03 5.85
N ARG A 52 17.38 6.07 6.32
CA ARG A 52 18.83 6.07 6.13
C ARG A 52 19.20 5.40 4.82
N ILE A 53 20.28 5.85 4.23
CA ILE A 53 20.77 5.32 2.97
C ILE A 53 21.69 4.14 3.23
N ALA A 54 21.51 3.09 2.45
CA ALA A 54 22.41 1.95 2.37
C ALA A 54 22.73 1.66 0.90
N GLU A 55 23.91 1.12 0.66
CA GLU A 55 24.27 0.55 -0.62
C GLU A 55 23.65 -0.81 -0.76
N GLY A 56 23.00 -1.05 -1.89
CA GLY A 56 22.38 -2.30 -2.25
C GLY A 56 22.67 -2.67 -3.69
N GLN A 57 22.09 -3.74 -4.12
CA GLN A 57 22.16 -4.21 -5.50
C GLN A 57 20.82 -4.77 -5.96
N VAL A 58 20.53 -4.57 -7.23
CA VAL A 58 19.39 -5.19 -7.89
C VAL A 58 19.64 -6.71 -8.00
N VAL A 59 18.67 -7.50 -7.58
CA VAL A 59 18.73 -8.96 -7.68
C VAL A 59 18.01 -9.42 -8.94
N GLU A 60 16.80 -8.92 -9.16
CA GLU A 60 15.95 -9.34 -10.26
C GLU A 60 14.90 -8.28 -10.60
N LEU A 61 14.58 -8.18 -11.88
CA LEU A 61 13.40 -7.48 -12.37
C LEU A 61 12.41 -8.51 -12.90
N ALA A 62 11.28 -8.66 -12.26
CA ALA A 62 10.21 -9.55 -12.67
C ALA A 62 9.05 -8.74 -13.28
N GLU A 63 8.65 -9.08 -14.50
CA GLU A 63 7.40 -8.64 -15.09
C GLU A 63 6.30 -9.64 -14.72
N HIS A 64 5.31 -9.17 -13.99
CA HIS A 64 4.11 -9.96 -13.74
C HIS A 64 3.03 -9.53 -14.75
N PRO A 65 2.59 -10.45 -15.61
CA PRO A 65 1.47 -10.16 -16.48
C PRO A 65 0.27 -9.76 -15.64
N ALA A 66 -0.52 -8.83 -16.16
CA ALA A 66 -1.77 -8.44 -15.51
C ALA A 66 -2.60 -9.70 -15.24
N GLU A 67 -2.93 -9.97 -13.98
CA GLU A 67 -3.78 -11.12 -13.67
C GLU A 67 -5.12 -10.96 -14.38
N PRO A 68 -5.56 -11.96 -15.18
CA PRO A 68 -6.86 -11.91 -15.80
C PRO A 68 -7.92 -11.85 -14.69
N PHE A 69 -8.78 -10.87 -14.80
CA PHE A 69 -9.85 -10.63 -13.84
C PHE A 69 -10.74 -11.90 -13.72
N ASP A 70 -10.68 -12.58 -12.60
CA ASP A 70 -11.54 -13.72 -12.33
C ASP A 70 -12.97 -13.25 -12.04
N ASP A 71 -13.81 -13.29 -13.08
CA ASP A 71 -15.23 -12.93 -13.02
C ASP A 71 -16.05 -13.75 -12.01
N ARG A 72 -15.53 -14.87 -11.52
CA ARG A 72 -16.24 -15.77 -10.59
C ARG A 72 -16.39 -15.20 -9.18
N LYS A 73 -15.57 -14.21 -8.80
CA LYS A 73 -15.68 -13.54 -7.49
C LYS A 73 -16.70 -12.40 -7.45
N LYS A 74 -17.38 -12.10 -8.57
CA LYS A 74 -18.35 -10.99 -8.66
C LYS A 74 -19.68 -11.21 -7.96
N LEU A 75 -20.04 -12.42 -7.57
CA LEU A 75 -21.39 -12.70 -7.03
C LEU A 75 -21.65 -12.07 -5.65
N PHE A 76 -20.62 -11.59 -4.95
CA PHE A 76 -20.76 -10.95 -3.62
C PHE A 76 -20.05 -9.61 -3.46
N ALA A 77 -19.40 -9.09 -4.49
CA ALA A 77 -18.77 -7.78 -4.46
C ALA A 77 -19.68 -6.73 -5.09
N SER A 78 -20.69 -6.33 -4.33
CA SER A 78 -21.50 -5.15 -4.63
C SER A 78 -20.64 -3.88 -4.57
N ARG A 79 -20.65 -3.12 -5.67
CA ARG A 79 -20.11 -1.79 -5.93
C ARG A 79 -18.64 -1.66 -6.27
N ALA A 80 -18.44 -1.47 -7.56
CA ALA A 80 -17.45 -0.58 -8.19
C ALA A 80 -16.09 -0.48 -7.49
N ARG A 81 -15.26 -1.50 -7.58
CA ARG A 81 -13.83 -1.26 -7.68
C ARG A 81 -13.57 -0.74 -9.09
N PRO A 82 -12.86 0.41 -9.22
CA PRO A 82 -12.37 0.83 -10.52
C PRO A 82 -11.58 -0.33 -11.14
N LEU A 83 -11.68 -0.46 -12.43
CA LEU A 83 -10.92 -1.38 -13.25
C LEU A 83 -9.48 -1.43 -12.70
N VAL A 84 -9.11 -2.55 -12.10
CA VAL A 84 -7.71 -2.81 -11.80
C VAL A 84 -6.99 -2.67 -13.13
N ASP A 85 -6.12 -1.68 -13.20
CA ASP A 85 -5.34 -1.37 -14.40
C ASP A 85 -4.75 -2.67 -14.92
N ALA A 86 -5.17 -3.07 -16.12
CA ALA A 86 -4.66 -4.27 -16.80
C ALA A 86 -3.22 -4.04 -17.31
N ARG A 87 -2.42 -3.26 -16.58
CA ARG A 87 -1.02 -2.99 -16.89
C ARG A 87 -0.15 -4.10 -16.29
N PRO A 88 0.87 -4.54 -17.02
CA PRO A 88 1.87 -5.43 -16.43
C PRO A 88 2.50 -4.74 -15.20
N ARG A 89 2.69 -5.51 -14.13
CA ARG A 89 3.37 -5.01 -12.94
C ARG A 89 4.85 -5.30 -13.03
N HIS A 90 5.66 -4.30 -12.71
CA HIS A 90 7.10 -4.41 -12.65
C HIS A 90 7.56 -4.49 -11.19
N LEU A 91 8.02 -5.66 -10.77
CA LEU A 91 8.57 -5.89 -9.43
C LEU A 91 10.08 -5.96 -9.51
N VAL A 92 10.75 -5.09 -8.76
CA VAL A 92 12.21 -5.14 -8.60
C VAL A 92 12.52 -5.75 -7.26
N THR A 93 13.28 -6.85 -7.28
CA THR A 93 13.88 -7.43 -6.08
C THR A 93 15.30 -6.87 -5.93
N TYR A 94 15.63 -6.42 -4.73
CA TYR A 94 16.95 -5.87 -4.40
C TYR A 94 17.41 -6.38 -3.03
N SER A 95 18.71 -6.33 -2.81
CA SER A 95 19.32 -6.68 -1.54
C SER A 95 20.24 -5.57 -1.05
N TYR A 96 20.35 -5.44 0.25
CA TYR A 96 21.24 -4.50 0.92
C TYR A 96 21.66 -5.06 2.28
N ALA A 97 22.79 -4.60 2.81
CA ALA A 97 23.31 -5.08 4.07
C ALA A 97 23.39 -3.95 5.10
N ILE A 98 22.95 -4.22 6.33
CA ILE A 98 23.04 -3.31 7.46
C ILE A 98 23.67 -4.07 8.63
N SER A 99 24.78 -3.58 9.13
CA SER A 99 25.48 -4.18 10.28
C SER A 99 25.76 -5.68 10.14
N GLY A 100 26.03 -6.13 8.91
CA GLY A 100 26.32 -7.54 8.62
C GLY A 100 25.11 -8.41 8.38
N VAL A 101 23.90 -7.87 8.47
CA VAL A 101 22.65 -8.58 8.12
C VAL A 101 22.23 -8.17 6.71
N THR A 102 21.99 -9.16 5.86
CA THR A 102 21.49 -8.93 4.50
C THR A 102 19.97 -9.00 4.47
N TYR A 103 19.36 -7.99 3.88
CA TYR A 103 17.92 -7.88 3.66
C TYR A 103 17.61 -8.04 2.17
N HIS A 104 16.53 -8.75 1.88
CA HIS A 104 15.98 -8.90 0.53
C HIS A 104 14.57 -8.34 0.52
N THR A 105 14.29 -7.44 -0.40
CA THR A 105 13.00 -6.75 -0.49
C THR A 105 12.58 -6.66 -1.95
N ALA A 106 11.28 -6.76 -2.20
CA ALA A 106 10.71 -6.52 -3.51
C ALA A 106 9.87 -5.23 -3.49
N GLN A 107 9.96 -4.43 -4.53
CA GLN A 107 9.21 -3.19 -4.68
C GLN A 107 8.49 -3.17 -6.01
N ASP A 108 7.22 -2.78 -5.99
CA ASP A 108 6.46 -2.46 -7.19
C ASP A 108 6.89 -1.08 -7.70
N ILE A 109 7.40 -1.04 -8.92
CA ILE A 109 7.85 0.17 -9.61
C ILE A 109 6.93 0.54 -10.77
N THR A 110 5.77 -0.10 -10.88
CA THR A 110 4.73 0.26 -11.86
C THR A 110 4.33 1.72 -11.68
N GLY A 111 4.29 2.48 -12.76
CA GLY A 111 4.03 3.93 -12.72
C GLY A 111 5.26 4.81 -12.43
N LEU A 112 6.45 4.21 -12.26
CA LEU A 112 7.72 4.96 -12.11
C LEU A 112 8.57 4.98 -13.39
N GLU A 113 8.00 4.59 -14.52
CA GLU A 113 8.70 4.44 -15.80
C GLU A 113 9.39 5.74 -16.25
N GLY A 114 8.84 6.91 -15.87
CA GLY A 114 9.45 8.21 -16.14
C GLY A 114 10.63 8.56 -15.23
N GLN A 115 10.83 7.83 -14.13
CA GLN A 115 11.86 8.11 -13.12
C GLN A 115 12.99 7.05 -13.13
N ILE A 116 12.74 5.88 -13.69
CA ILE A 116 13.65 4.74 -13.66
C ILE A 116 13.94 4.29 -15.08
N ARG A 117 15.22 4.02 -15.39
CA ARG A 117 15.60 3.37 -16.64
C ARG A 117 15.60 1.86 -16.43
N PHE A 118 14.62 1.18 -17.01
CA PHE A 118 14.51 -0.29 -16.92
C PHE A 118 15.74 -1.02 -17.45
N GLU A 119 16.43 -0.45 -18.43
CA GLU A 119 17.66 -1.02 -18.98
C GLU A 119 18.79 -1.11 -17.93
N ARG A 120 18.71 -0.34 -16.87
CA ARG A 120 19.67 -0.37 -15.75
C ARG A 120 19.27 -1.30 -14.60
N LEU A 121 18.06 -1.85 -14.63
CA LEU A 121 17.59 -2.79 -13.61
C LEU A 121 18.07 -4.22 -13.92
N VAL A 122 19.38 -4.37 -14.05
CA VAL A 122 20.01 -5.66 -14.33
C VAL A 122 20.52 -6.25 -13.02
N ALA A 123 20.44 -7.58 -12.89
CA ALA A 123 20.97 -8.27 -11.71
C ALA A 123 22.46 -7.91 -11.45
N GLY A 124 22.77 -7.59 -10.20
CA GLY A 124 24.09 -7.13 -9.79
C GLY A 124 24.34 -5.63 -9.96
N GLN A 125 23.41 -4.87 -10.53
CA GLN A 125 23.54 -3.42 -10.65
C GLN A 125 23.50 -2.78 -9.25
N PRO A 126 24.47 -1.93 -8.89
CA PRO A 126 24.43 -1.20 -7.63
C PRO A 126 23.26 -0.24 -7.61
N ALA A 127 22.60 -0.16 -6.45
CA ALA A 127 21.47 0.70 -6.21
C ALA A 127 21.54 1.30 -4.81
N SER A 128 20.99 2.49 -4.65
CA SER A 128 20.84 3.09 -3.34
C SER A 128 19.45 2.76 -2.77
N VAL A 129 19.45 2.36 -1.53
CA VAL A 129 18.26 1.97 -0.79
C VAL A 129 18.08 2.91 0.39
N LYS A 130 16.86 3.39 0.62
CA LYS A 130 16.48 4.04 1.88
C LYS A 130 15.70 3.03 2.73
N TYR A 131 16.10 2.87 3.96
CA TYR A 131 15.47 1.95 4.92
C TYR A 131 15.08 2.66 6.20
N ASP A 132 14.05 2.18 6.88
CA ASP A 132 13.66 2.65 8.21
C ASP A 132 14.67 2.13 9.25
N PRO A 133 15.36 3.02 9.99
CA PRO A 133 16.29 2.58 11.04
C PRO A 133 15.63 1.77 12.17
N SER A 134 14.33 1.95 12.39
CA SER A 134 13.57 1.21 13.41
C SER A 134 13.08 -0.14 12.90
N ASN A 135 12.89 -0.27 11.59
CA ASN A 135 12.50 -1.51 10.92
C ASN A 135 13.29 -1.69 9.61
N PRO A 136 14.52 -2.22 9.68
CA PRO A 136 15.39 -2.32 8.51
C PRO A 136 14.84 -3.15 7.34
N SER A 137 13.83 -3.97 7.55
CA SER A 137 13.16 -4.68 6.45
C SER A 137 12.22 -3.79 5.62
N ASP A 138 11.82 -2.62 6.15
CA ASP A 138 11.04 -1.63 5.42
C ASP A 138 11.97 -0.68 4.68
N SER A 139 11.97 -0.75 3.36
CA SER A 139 12.89 -0.03 2.51
C SER A 139 12.29 0.32 1.15
N ILE A 140 12.92 1.27 0.49
CA ILE A 140 12.60 1.66 -0.90
C ILE A 140 13.88 1.85 -1.71
N LEU A 141 13.81 1.52 -3.00
CA LEU A 141 14.82 1.94 -3.97
C LEU A 141 14.72 3.45 -4.21
N VAL A 142 15.87 4.11 -4.20
CA VAL A 142 15.95 5.53 -4.50
C VAL A 142 16.09 5.69 -6.01
N ALA A 143 15.19 6.43 -6.63
CA ALA A 143 15.17 6.69 -8.07
C ALA A 143 15.76 8.08 -8.41
N ASP A 144 16.73 8.54 -7.66
CA ASP A 144 17.45 9.80 -7.90
C ASP A 144 18.67 9.58 -8.79
N ASP A 145 19.22 10.65 -9.35
CA ASP A 145 20.36 10.61 -10.29
C ASP A 145 21.60 9.89 -9.75
N TRP A 146 21.79 9.92 -8.44
CA TRP A 146 22.91 9.27 -7.75
C TRP A 146 22.69 7.80 -7.40
N SER A 147 21.48 7.29 -7.53
CA SER A 147 21.13 5.90 -7.22
C SER A 147 21.66 4.89 -8.24
N GLY A 148 22.03 5.35 -9.42
CA GLY A 148 22.39 4.48 -10.54
C GLY A 148 21.20 3.95 -11.35
N LEU A 149 19.98 4.19 -10.90
CA LEU A 149 18.74 3.73 -11.56
C LEU A 149 18.19 4.72 -12.60
N ARG A 150 18.68 5.95 -12.64
CA ARG A 150 18.23 7.02 -13.53
C ARG A 150 19.13 7.20 -14.76
#